data_44e3a4536417a542139bf9dced17e07b
#
_entry.id   44e3a4536417a542139bf9dced17e07b
#
_cell.length_a   1.000
_cell.length_b   1.000
_cell.length_c   1.000
_cell.angle_alpha   90.00
_cell.angle_beta   90.00
_cell.angle_gamma   90.00
#
_symmetry.space_group_name_H-M   'P 1'
#
loop_
_entity.id
_entity.type
_entity.pdbx_description
1 polymer ?
#
loop_
_entity_poly.entity_id
_entity_poly.type
_entity_poly.pdbx_seq_one_letter_code
_entity_poly.pdbx_strand_id
1 'polypeptide(L)'
;MQSVPELARRVCFILCEPAHPGNIGSAARAIKTMGFRDLRVVAPREADYRTHEEALAYATSSADVLEASKSYATLAQALEGVTHAWAMTGYDREFGAPLTPMRQAASETASRLSALEGSIAFVFGTERSGLTNEEVCLCQGCAAIPADPASPSLNLSQAVQIAAYEMPVSYTHLRAHETRSNL
;
A
#
# COMPACT_ATOMS: atom_id res chain seq x y z
N MET A 1 -10.07 12.70 -18.85
CA MET A 1 -10.18 11.42 -18.09
C MET A 1 -8.78 10.81 -17.97
N GLN A 2 -8.28 10.62 -16.76
CA GLN A 2 -6.94 10.06 -16.54
C GLN A 2 -6.92 8.57 -16.91
N SER A 3 -5.81 8.10 -17.48
CA SER A 3 -5.62 6.70 -17.80
C SER A 3 -5.28 5.89 -16.53
N VAL A 4 -5.55 4.58 -16.53
CA VAL A 4 -5.18 3.69 -15.40
C VAL A 4 -3.69 3.81 -15.03
N PRO A 5 -2.74 3.87 -15.98
CA PRO A 5 -1.33 4.11 -15.67
C PRO A 5 -1.05 5.46 -14.97
N GLU A 6 -1.81 6.51 -15.26
CA GLU A 6 -1.67 7.81 -14.59
C GLU A 6 -2.18 7.75 -13.16
N LEU A 7 -3.34 7.11 -12.92
CA LEU A 7 -3.86 6.91 -11.57
C LEU A 7 -2.91 6.05 -10.73
N ALA A 8 -2.32 5.00 -11.32
CA ALA A 8 -1.37 4.12 -10.63
C ALA A 8 -0.12 4.86 -10.14
N ARG A 9 0.32 5.93 -10.81
CA ARG A 9 1.46 6.77 -10.37
C ARG A 9 1.17 7.58 -9.12
N ARG A 10 -0.08 7.71 -8.74
CA ARG A 10 -0.56 8.48 -7.59
C ARG A 10 -0.92 7.58 -6.40
N VAL A 11 -0.60 6.30 -6.47
CA VAL A 11 -0.75 5.35 -5.35
C VAL A 11 0.63 4.96 -4.87
N CYS A 12 0.87 5.13 -3.56
CA CYS A 12 2.09 4.68 -2.92
C CYS A 12 1.81 3.61 -1.86
N PHE A 13 2.79 2.75 -1.67
CA PHE A 13 2.79 1.69 -0.66
C PHE A 13 3.90 1.99 0.35
N ILE A 14 3.54 2.11 1.62
CA ILE A 14 4.46 2.50 2.70
C ILE A 14 4.61 1.33 3.66
N LEU A 15 5.84 0.90 3.89
CA LEU A 15 6.19 -0.14 4.85
C LEU A 15 6.83 0.52 6.07
N CYS A 16 6.22 0.38 7.24
CA CYS A 16 6.75 0.91 8.50
C CYS A 16 7.56 -0.15 9.22
N GLU A 17 8.81 0.17 9.51
CA GLU A 17 9.77 -0.64 10.26
C GLU A 17 9.84 -2.12 9.81
N PRO A 18 9.92 -2.41 8.50
CA PRO A 18 10.01 -3.78 8.04
C PRO A 18 11.28 -4.44 8.59
N ALA A 19 11.10 -5.63 9.20
CA ALA A 19 12.19 -6.35 9.85
C ALA A 19 13.04 -7.18 8.86
N HIS A 20 12.42 -7.64 7.77
CA HIS A 20 13.03 -8.56 6.82
C HIS A 20 13.20 -7.95 5.44
N PRO A 21 14.44 -7.84 4.92
CA PRO A 21 14.71 -7.32 3.58
C PRO A 21 13.96 -8.08 2.48
N GLY A 22 13.79 -9.38 2.62
CA GLY A 22 13.03 -10.22 1.69
C GLY A 22 11.57 -9.79 1.53
N ASN A 23 10.92 -9.31 2.60
CA ASN A 23 9.57 -8.75 2.52
C ASN A 23 9.53 -7.45 1.71
N ILE A 24 10.57 -6.61 1.82
CA ILE A 24 10.68 -5.37 1.03
C ILE A 24 10.85 -5.72 -0.46
N GLY A 25 11.74 -6.66 -0.78
CA GLY A 25 11.93 -7.15 -2.15
C GLY A 25 10.65 -7.76 -2.73
N SER A 26 9.97 -8.61 -1.97
CA SER A 26 8.69 -9.21 -2.36
C SER A 26 7.59 -8.16 -2.55
N ALA A 27 7.54 -7.13 -1.72
CA ALA A 27 6.60 -6.02 -1.86
C ALA A 27 6.88 -5.22 -3.15
N ALA A 28 8.15 -4.94 -3.47
CA ALA A 28 8.53 -4.30 -4.73
C ALA A 28 8.03 -5.10 -5.94
N ARG A 29 8.17 -6.43 -5.89
CA ARG A 29 7.65 -7.33 -6.92
C ARG A 29 6.12 -7.29 -6.99
N ALA A 30 5.45 -7.35 -5.86
CA ALA A 30 3.99 -7.32 -5.77
C ALA A 30 3.40 -6.07 -6.42
N ILE A 31 3.89 -4.88 -6.05
CA ILE A 31 3.37 -3.62 -6.59
C ILE A 31 3.70 -3.45 -8.08
N LYS A 32 4.91 -3.80 -8.51
CA LYS A 32 5.29 -3.71 -9.93
C LYS A 32 4.41 -4.59 -10.82
N THR A 33 4.13 -5.81 -10.37
CA THR A 33 3.27 -6.75 -11.12
C THR A 33 1.87 -6.19 -11.35
N MET A 34 1.38 -5.34 -10.43
CA MET A 34 0.07 -4.68 -10.53
C MET A 34 0.14 -3.27 -11.16
N GLY A 35 1.31 -2.86 -11.68
CA GLY A 35 1.48 -1.59 -12.40
C GLY A 35 1.88 -0.40 -11.53
N PHE A 36 2.14 -0.61 -10.24
CA PHE A 36 2.59 0.43 -9.31
C PHE A 36 4.12 0.49 -9.20
N ARG A 37 4.65 1.63 -8.73
CA ARG A 37 6.09 1.84 -8.62
C ARG A 37 6.54 2.64 -7.39
N ASP A 38 5.64 3.33 -6.69
CA ASP A 38 6.00 4.15 -5.52
C ASP A 38 6.00 3.28 -4.26
N LEU A 39 7.19 2.79 -3.91
CA LEU A 39 7.47 2.07 -2.65
C LEU A 39 8.22 3.01 -1.71
N ARG A 40 7.68 3.21 -0.52
CA ARG A 40 8.28 4.01 0.55
C ARG A 40 8.55 3.11 1.76
N VAL A 41 9.72 3.26 2.37
CA VAL A 41 10.13 2.45 3.52
C VAL A 41 10.50 3.36 4.67
N VAL A 42 9.82 3.20 5.80
CA VAL A 42 10.04 3.99 7.01
C VAL A 42 10.88 3.19 7.98
N ALA A 43 12.00 3.75 8.44
CA ALA A 43 12.88 3.19 9.45
C ALA A 43 13.11 1.66 9.30
N PRO A 44 13.56 1.16 8.13
CA PRO A 44 13.80 -0.27 7.95
C PRO A 44 14.88 -0.75 8.92
N ARG A 45 14.74 -1.98 9.40
CA ARG A 45 15.73 -2.59 10.30
C ARG A 45 17.12 -2.69 9.63
N GLU A 46 17.13 -3.05 8.34
CA GLU A 46 18.32 -3.08 7.50
C GLU A 46 18.33 -1.83 6.62
N ALA A 47 19.18 -0.86 6.95
CA ALA A 47 19.24 0.42 6.25
C ALA A 47 19.65 0.28 4.77
N ASP A 48 20.47 -0.72 4.47
CA ASP A 48 20.98 -1.06 3.13
C ASP A 48 20.12 -2.09 2.37
N TYR A 49 18.85 -2.24 2.75
CA TYR A 49 17.93 -3.22 2.17
C TYR A 49 17.90 -3.23 0.63
N ARG A 50 18.17 -2.10 -0.04
CA ARG A 50 18.14 -2.01 -1.51
C ARG A 50 19.20 -2.88 -2.18
N THR A 51 20.33 -3.09 -1.51
CA THR A 51 21.45 -3.90 -1.98
C THR A 51 21.57 -5.24 -1.26
N HIS A 52 20.68 -5.48 -0.29
CA HIS A 52 20.68 -6.71 0.48
C HIS A 52 20.35 -7.91 -0.41
N GLU A 53 21.13 -8.97 -0.32
CA GLU A 53 21.01 -10.16 -1.18
C GLU A 53 19.60 -10.76 -1.18
N GLU A 54 19.00 -10.89 0.00
CA GLU A 54 17.65 -11.43 0.15
C GLU A 54 16.60 -10.53 -0.51
N ALA A 55 16.68 -9.20 -0.35
CA ALA A 55 15.75 -8.28 -0.99
C ALA A 55 15.84 -8.35 -2.51
N LEU A 56 17.05 -8.39 -3.06
CA LEU A 56 17.28 -8.53 -4.50
C LEU A 56 16.77 -9.88 -5.04
N ALA A 57 17.02 -10.97 -4.31
CA ALA A 57 16.54 -12.30 -4.67
C ALA A 57 15.01 -12.37 -4.77
N TYR A 58 14.30 -11.78 -3.80
CA TYR A 58 12.82 -11.77 -3.80
C TYR A 58 12.21 -10.69 -4.71
N ALA A 59 12.92 -9.60 -5.00
CA ALA A 59 12.47 -8.61 -5.97
C ALA A 59 12.48 -9.16 -7.41
N THR A 60 13.37 -10.08 -7.73
CA THR A 60 13.51 -10.70 -9.07
C THR A 60 13.60 -9.63 -10.17
N SER A 61 12.70 -9.62 -11.15
CA SER A 61 12.61 -8.62 -12.23
C SER A 61 12.15 -7.23 -11.76
N SER A 62 11.94 -7.02 -10.46
CA SER A 62 11.45 -5.77 -9.87
C SER A 62 12.53 -5.03 -9.07
N ALA A 63 13.79 -5.34 -9.30
CA ALA A 63 14.93 -4.67 -8.67
C ALA A 63 14.94 -3.15 -8.93
N ASP A 64 14.43 -2.69 -10.06
CA ASP A 64 14.26 -1.29 -10.39
C ASP A 64 13.32 -0.54 -9.43
N VAL A 65 12.24 -1.17 -9.00
CA VAL A 65 11.30 -0.60 -7.99
C VAL A 65 11.94 -0.60 -6.60
N LEU A 66 12.67 -1.67 -6.26
CA LEU A 66 13.42 -1.75 -5.00
C LEU A 66 14.49 -0.66 -4.93
N GLU A 67 15.28 -0.49 -5.99
CA GLU A 67 16.33 0.53 -6.08
C GLU A 67 15.75 1.96 -6.01
N ALA A 68 14.65 2.22 -6.72
CA ALA A 68 13.97 3.51 -6.73
C ALA A 68 13.18 3.81 -5.45
N SER A 69 13.02 2.83 -4.55
CA SER A 69 12.28 3.02 -3.29
C SER A 69 12.92 4.10 -2.42
N LYS A 70 12.09 4.84 -1.69
CA LYS A 70 12.55 5.94 -0.83
C LYS A 70 12.53 5.52 0.63
N SER A 71 13.58 5.88 1.38
CA SER A 71 13.65 5.68 2.82
C SER A 71 13.34 6.96 3.58
N TYR A 72 12.61 6.82 4.68
CA TYR A 72 12.24 7.91 5.56
C TYR A 72 12.50 7.54 7.02
N ALA A 73 12.78 8.53 7.86
CA ALA A 73 12.98 8.29 9.29
C ALA A 73 11.63 8.10 10.02
N THR A 74 10.56 8.76 9.55
CA THR A 74 9.24 8.72 10.18
C THR A 74 8.13 8.54 9.15
N LEU A 75 6.98 8.00 9.59
CA LEU A 75 5.79 7.89 8.73
C LEU A 75 5.27 9.27 8.31
N ALA A 76 5.34 10.28 9.17
CA ALA A 76 4.92 11.63 8.83
C ALA A 76 5.68 12.17 7.62
N GLN A 77 7.00 11.95 7.55
CA GLN A 77 7.81 12.32 6.38
C GLN A 77 7.41 11.52 5.13
N ALA A 78 7.15 10.22 5.29
CA ALA A 78 6.73 9.37 4.16
C ALA A 78 5.34 9.73 3.63
N LEU A 79 4.52 10.41 4.43
CA LEU A 79 3.18 10.88 4.05
C LEU A 79 3.17 12.28 3.42
N GLU A 80 4.30 12.96 3.29
CA GLU A 80 4.35 14.25 2.62
C GLU A 80 3.83 14.13 1.17
N GLY A 81 2.89 15.02 0.80
CA GLY A 81 2.21 14.99 -0.49
C GLY A 81 1.12 13.94 -0.65
N VAL A 82 0.84 13.15 0.39
CA VAL A 82 -0.28 12.21 0.44
C VAL A 82 -1.53 12.93 0.96
N THR A 83 -2.62 12.83 0.22
CA THR A 83 -3.90 13.47 0.57
C THR A 83 -4.83 12.55 1.34
N HIS A 84 -4.63 11.25 1.25
CA HIS A 84 -5.36 10.25 2.02
C HIS A 84 -4.50 9.01 2.24
N ALA A 85 -4.44 8.53 3.47
CA ALA A 85 -3.70 7.32 3.84
C ALA A 85 -4.65 6.30 4.48
N TRP A 86 -4.52 5.05 4.06
CA TRP A 86 -5.18 3.88 4.63
C TRP A 86 -4.21 3.14 5.54
N ALA A 87 -4.50 3.07 6.84
CA ALA A 87 -3.80 2.19 7.76
C ALA A 87 -4.27 0.75 7.53
N MET A 88 -3.37 -0.11 7.09
CA MET A 88 -3.67 -1.54 6.91
C MET A 88 -3.59 -2.25 8.26
N THR A 89 -4.73 -2.73 8.76
CA THR A 89 -4.85 -3.39 10.05
C THR A 89 -5.81 -4.57 9.97
N GLY A 90 -5.55 -5.61 10.74
CA GLY A 90 -6.41 -6.82 10.76
C GLY A 90 -7.61 -6.74 11.70
N TYR A 91 -7.73 -5.67 12.48
CA TYR A 91 -8.77 -5.50 13.51
C TYR A 91 -9.07 -4.03 13.77
N ASP A 92 -10.24 -3.76 14.38
CA ASP A 92 -10.62 -2.41 14.78
C ASP A 92 -9.62 -1.84 15.79
N ARG A 93 -9.33 -0.56 15.63
CA ARG A 93 -8.37 0.18 16.45
C ARG A 93 -9.11 1.23 17.27
N GLU A 94 -8.80 1.31 18.56
CA GLU A 94 -9.44 2.25 19.50
C GLU A 94 -9.39 3.71 19.04
N PHE A 95 -8.26 4.10 18.44
CA PHE A 95 -8.03 5.47 17.96
C PHE A 95 -8.04 5.59 16.43
N GLY A 96 -8.46 4.54 15.75
CA GLY A 96 -8.52 4.49 14.28
C GLY A 96 -9.90 4.87 13.74
N ALA A 97 -9.95 5.16 12.45
CA ALA A 97 -11.22 5.21 11.71
C ALA A 97 -11.89 3.83 11.69
N PRO A 98 -13.21 3.75 11.48
CA PRO A 98 -13.90 2.48 11.30
C PRO A 98 -13.23 1.61 10.22
N LEU A 99 -13.21 0.31 10.46
CA LEU A 99 -12.53 -0.63 9.59
C LEU A 99 -13.29 -0.82 8.27
N THR A 100 -12.61 -0.56 7.17
CA THR A 100 -13.15 -0.69 5.80
C THR A 100 -12.57 -1.95 5.15
N PRO A 101 -13.37 -2.83 4.53
CA PRO A 101 -12.83 -3.94 3.74
C PRO A 101 -11.91 -3.44 2.62
N MET A 102 -10.79 -4.13 2.37
CA MET A 102 -9.76 -3.70 1.40
C MET A 102 -10.36 -3.40 0.01
N ARG A 103 -11.29 -4.21 -0.46
CA ARG A 103 -11.98 -3.98 -1.75
C ARG A 103 -12.74 -2.65 -1.78
N GLN A 104 -13.41 -2.30 -0.70
CA GLN A 104 -14.11 -1.02 -0.59
C GLN A 104 -13.10 0.14 -0.51
N ALA A 105 -12.05 0.01 0.28
CA ALA A 105 -10.98 1.01 0.36
C ALA A 105 -10.31 1.24 -1.01
N ALA A 106 -10.10 0.19 -1.80
CA ALA A 106 -9.61 0.30 -3.17
C ALA A 106 -10.58 1.04 -4.09
N SER A 107 -11.88 0.76 -4.00
CA SER A 107 -12.92 1.46 -4.76
C SER A 107 -13.00 2.94 -4.40
N GLU A 108 -12.96 3.27 -3.12
CA GLU A 108 -12.91 4.66 -2.63
C GLU A 108 -11.65 5.37 -3.10
N THR A 109 -10.50 4.70 -3.05
CA THR A 109 -9.23 5.21 -3.56
C THR A 109 -9.33 5.56 -5.03
N ALA A 110 -9.85 4.65 -5.86
CA ALA A 110 -10.02 4.87 -7.28
C ALA A 110 -10.94 6.07 -7.57
N SER A 111 -12.05 6.19 -6.84
CA SER A 111 -12.99 7.32 -6.94
C SER A 111 -12.32 8.64 -6.53
N ARG A 112 -11.58 8.67 -5.43
CA ARG A 112 -10.86 9.87 -4.97
C ARG A 112 -9.80 10.32 -5.96
N LEU A 113 -9.01 9.40 -6.50
CA LEU A 113 -7.98 9.70 -7.50
C LEU A 113 -8.57 10.25 -8.80
N SER A 114 -9.77 9.84 -9.18
CA SER A 114 -10.48 10.36 -10.36
C SER A 114 -11.02 11.76 -10.14
N ALA A 115 -11.42 12.11 -8.93
CA ALA A 115 -12.07 13.37 -8.59
C ALA A 115 -11.12 14.45 -8.07
N LEU A 116 -10.01 14.08 -7.45
CA LEU A 116 -9.12 14.99 -6.71
C LEU A 116 -7.67 14.83 -7.20
N GLU A 117 -6.89 15.89 -7.05
CA GLU A 117 -5.43 15.84 -7.18
C GLU A 117 -4.78 15.28 -5.91
N GLY A 118 -3.51 14.85 -6.01
CA GLY A 118 -2.72 14.31 -4.90
C GLY A 118 -2.52 12.80 -4.99
N SER A 119 -1.86 12.26 -4.01
CA SER A 119 -1.52 10.83 -3.91
C SER A 119 -2.26 10.16 -2.76
N ILE A 120 -2.48 8.87 -2.87
CA ILE A 120 -3.09 8.06 -1.82
C ILE A 120 -2.11 6.95 -1.41
N ALA A 121 -1.99 6.72 -0.10
CA ALA A 121 -1.09 5.74 0.47
C ALA A 121 -1.83 4.55 1.08
N PHE A 122 -1.28 3.36 0.93
CA PHE A 122 -1.55 2.20 1.77
C PHE A 122 -0.36 1.96 2.69
N VAL A 123 -0.60 2.00 4.01
CA VAL A 123 0.43 1.99 5.05
C VAL A 123 0.37 0.66 5.79
N PHE A 124 1.48 -0.07 5.79
CA PHE A 124 1.63 -1.38 6.40
C PHE A 124 2.61 -1.30 7.56
N GLY A 125 2.28 -1.94 8.67
CA GLY A 125 3.12 -2.00 9.86
C GLY A 125 4.14 -3.13 9.84
N THR A 126 4.80 -3.31 10.99
CA THR A 126 5.79 -4.38 11.19
C THR A 126 5.15 -5.77 11.03
N GLU A 127 5.97 -6.75 10.66
CA GLU A 127 5.52 -8.15 10.48
C GLU A 127 4.95 -8.76 11.76
N ARG A 128 5.43 -8.30 12.92
CA ARG A 128 5.05 -8.87 14.21
C ARG A 128 3.85 -8.21 14.86
N SER A 129 3.83 -6.88 14.91
CA SER A 129 2.86 -6.10 15.70
C SER A 129 1.96 -5.19 14.89
N GLY A 130 2.18 -5.10 13.58
CA GLY A 130 1.44 -4.17 12.73
C GLY A 130 1.81 -2.71 13.00
N LEU A 131 0.88 -1.80 12.73
CA LEU A 131 1.03 -0.37 12.96
C LEU A 131 0.85 -0.02 14.44
N THR A 132 1.61 0.94 14.95
CA THR A 132 1.39 1.55 16.27
C THR A 132 0.13 2.43 16.25
N ASN A 133 -0.37 2.81 17.43
CA ASN A 133 -1.52 3.72 17.52
C ASN A 133 -1.19 5.11 16.95
N GLU A 134 0.03 5.60 17.18
CA GLU A 134 0.51 6.86 16.61
C GLU A 134 0.52 6.81 15.08
N GLU A 135 0.98 5.72 14.47
CA GLU A 135 0.97 5.54 13.01
C GLU A 135 -0.46 5.48 12.46
N VAL A 136 -1.36 4.76 13.13
CA VAL A 136 -2.78 4.71 12.75
C VAL A 136 -3.42 6.09 12.80
N CYS A 137 -3.11 6.90 13.82
CA CYS A 137 -3.64 8.26 13.96
C CYS A 137 -3.18 9.22 12.85
N LEU A 138 -2.08 8.93 12.15
CA LEU A 138 -1.63 9.70 10.99
C LEU A 138 -2.41 9.38 9.71
N CYS A 139 -3.20 8.30 9.71
CA CYS A 139 -3.99 7.85 8.57
C CYS A 139 -5.45 8.30 8.69
N GLN A 140 -6.08 8.62 7.55
CA GLN A 140 -7.47 9.07 7.49
C GLN A 140 -8.48 7.92 7.46
N GLY A 141 -8.05 6.73 7.07
CA GLY A 141 -8.87 5.53 7.04
C GLY A 141 -8.13 4.30 7.56
N CYS A 142 -8.90 3.30 8.01
CA CYS A 142 -8.39 1.97 8.33
C CYS A 142 -8.95 0.97 7.34
N ALA A 143 -8.11 0.10 6.79
CA ALA A 143 -8.53 -0.94 5.87
C ALA A 143 -8.05 -2.32 6.30
N ALA A 144 -8.91 -3.33 6.11
CA ALA A 144 -8.61 -4.72 6.43
C ALA A 144 -8.76 -5.62 5.22
N ILE A 145 -7.85 -6.56 5.10
CA ILE A 145 -8.00 -7.70 4.20
C ILE A 145 -8.81 -8.76 4.97
N PRO A 146 -10.00 -9.16 4.49
CA PRO A 146 -10.78 -10.21 5.13
C PRO A 146 -9.96 -11.50 5.20
N ALA A 147 -9.76 -12.00 6.40
CA ALA A 147 -9.01 -13.22 6.68
C ALA A 147 -9.76 -14.06 7.73
N ASP A 148 -9.30 -15.29 7.96
CA ASP A 148 -9.85 -16.14 9.01
C ASP A 148 -9.66 -15.46 10.39
N PRO A 149 -10.72 -15.24 11.15
CA PRO A 149 -10.62 -14.63 12.49
C PRO A 149 -9.70 -15.39 13.45
N ALA A 150 -9.53 -16.70 13.25
CA ALA A 150 -8.63 -17.53 14.06
C ALA A 150 -7.15 -17.35 13.67
N SER A 151 -6.86 -16.86 12.45
CA SER A 151 -5.51 -16.61 11.94
C SER A 151 -5.48 -15.41 11.01
N PRO A 152 -5.74 -14.19 11.52
CA PRO A 152 -5.94 -13.00 10.68
C PRO A 152 -4.63 -12.39 10.15
N SER A 153 -3.48 -12.83 10.64
CA SER A 153 -2.18 -12.25 10.29
C SER A 153 -1.68 -12.78 8.94
N LEU A 154 -1.54 -11.86 7.98
CA LEU A 154 -0.89 -12.13 6.71
C LEU A 154 0.61 -11.77 6.77
N ASN A 155 1.43 -12.47 5.99
CA ASN A 155 2.77 -12.00 5.72
C ASN A 155 2.70 -10.60 5.08
N LEU A 156 3.64 -9.71 5.43
CA LEU A 156 3.67 -8.32 4.97
C LEU A 156 3.58 -8.21 3.44
N SER A 157 4.39 -8.95 2.71
CA SER A 157 4.40 -8.87 1.24
C SER A 157 3.13 -9.45 0.61
N GLN A 158 2.49 -10.44 1.25
CA GLN A 158 1.19 -10.97 0.83
C GLN A 158 0.08 -9.93 1.02
N ALA A 159 0.09 -9.21 2.14
CA ALA A 159 -0.85 -8.11 2.37
C ALA A 159 -0.69 -7.01 1.32
N VAL A 160 0.55 -6.62 1.00
CA VAL A 160 0.85 -5.68 -0.09
C VAL A 160 0.33 -6.18 -1.44
N GLN A 161 0.52 -7.48 -1.74
CA GLN A 161 0.04 -8.07 -3.00
C GLN A 161 -1.47 -7.99 -3.13
N ILE A 162 -2.21 -8.29 -2.06
CA ILE A 162 -3.69 -8.23 -2.08
C ILE A 162 -4.15 -6.78 -2.26
N ALA A 163 -3.59 -5.84 -1.51
CA ALA A 163 -3.92 -4.43 -1.66
C ALA A 163 -3.61 -3.91 -3.08
N ALA A 164 -2.45 -4.26 -3.61
CA ALA A 164 -2.07 -3.90 -4.98
C ALA A 164 -2.97 -4.54 -6.04
N TYR A 165 -3.48 -5.75 -5.81
CA TYR A 165 -4.40 -6.44 -6.71
C TYR A 165 -5.80 -5.80 -6.74
N GLU A 166 -6.35 -5.39 -5.60
CA GLU A 166 -7.68 -4.80 -5.52
C GLU A 166 -7.77 -3.45 -6.25
N MET A 167 -6.68 -2.73 -6.39
CA MET A 167 -6.65 -1.41 -7.06
C MET A 167 -6.96 -1.48 -8.57
N PRO A 168 -6.28 -2.30 -9.42
CA PRO A 168 -6.60 -2.41 -10.83
C PRO A 168 -8.03 -2.92 -11.09
N VAL A 169 -8.53 -3.82 -10.26
CA VAL A 169 -9.92 -4.32 -10.32
C VAL A 169 -10.89 -3.15 -10.15
N SER A 170 -10.67 -2.29 -9.16
CA SER A 170 -11.50 -1.13 -8.88
C SER A 170 -11.46 -0.09 -10.02
N TYR A 171 -10.30 0.18 -10.62
CA TYR A 171 -10.18 1.05 -11.80
C TYR A 171 -10.97 0.52 -13.00
N THR A 172 -10.96 -0.79 -13.22
CA THR A 172 -11.70 -1.43 -14.32
C THR A 172 -13.20 -1.30 -14.14
N HIS A 173 -13.70 -1.45 -12.92
CA HIS A 173 -15.11 -1.28 -12.61
C HIS A 173 -15.60 0.17 -12.80
N LEU A 174 -14.83 1.16 -12.37
CA LEU A 174 -15.18 2.58 -12.59
C LEU A 174 -15.35 2.89 -14.07
N ARG A 175 -14.42 2.44 -14.92
CA ARG A 175 -14.52 2.65 -16.38
C ARG A 175 -15.75 1.99 -17.00
N ALA A 176 -16.14 0.82 -16.52
CA ALA A 176 -17.33 0.12 -17.02
C ALA A 176 -18.64 0.86 -16.67
N HIS A 177 -18.69 1.51 -15.51
CA HIS A 177 -19.83 2.33 -15.09
C HIS A 177 -19.93 3.64 -15.86
N GLU A 178 -18.82 4.35 -16.09
CA GLU A 178 -18.78 5.59 -16.86
C GLU A 178 -19.24 5.38 -18.31
N THR A 179 -18.86 4.26 -18.94
CA THR A 179 -19.28 3.94 -20.31
C THR A 179 -20.76 3.64 -20.44
N ARG A 180 -21.40 3.10 -19.39
CA ARG A 180 -22.84 2.83 -19.35
C ARG A 180 -23.70 4.08 -19.10
N SER A 181 -23.15 5.07 -18.42
CA SER A 181 -23.86 6.33 -18.11
C SER A 181 -23.82 7.33 -19.28
N ASN A 182 -23.02 7.08 -20.31
CA ASN A 182 -22.88 7.93 -21.50
C ASN A 182 -23.57 7.35 -22.77
N LEU A 183 -24.39 6.32 -22.62
CA LEU A 183 -25.27 5.74 -23.64
C LEU A 183 -26.71 6.02 -23.28
#